data_d7beb39f3e4f70f4019ebc5fd721d33e
#
_entry.id   d7beb39f3e4f70f4019ebc5fd721d33e
#
_cell.length_a   1.000
_cell.length_b   1.000
_cell.length_c   1.000
_cell.angle_alpha   90.00
_cell.angle_beta   90.00
_cell.angle_gamma   90.00
#
_symmetry.space_group_name_H-M   'P 1'
#
loop_
_entity.id
_entity.type
_entity.pdbx_description
1 polymer ?
#
loop_
_entity_poly.entity_id
_entity_poly.type
_entity_poly.pdbx_seq_one_letter_code
_entity_poly.pdbx_strand_id
1 'polypeptide(L)'
;MDWAYLFEISLTGIAGGGLYALAALAFVMVYKATRVVNIAIGEMLMVGAYLFFTFAATFALPLWQAIPAAVLGTGLLGAVIERTMIRPLLGEPPISVFMVTVGLASVLVGLVEMIWTADQRRLPEFMPTKPIMIGEAFLAPKVFWGALIAVVFIAAVLVVFRFWRGGVALRATASDQAAAYSVGINVPRVFSLAWVASAMLAAISGIIVGSIGGISSSMGVFGLSVLVVVIVGGLDSVLGALVGGILIGLIEALAGAYLGGEYKLLATFIVLVAVLLVRPYGLFGTHEIERL
;
A
#
# COMPACT_ATOMS: atom_id res chain seq x y z
N MET A 1 28.45 -15.84 13.42
CA MET A 1 27.21 -15.49 12.71
C MET A 1 26.61 -16.79 12.20
N ASP A 2 25.41 -17.15 12.69
CA ASP A 2 24.71 -18.32 12.14
C ASP A 2 24.15 -17.96 10.77
N TRP A 3 24.79 -18.47 9.72
CA TRP A 3 24.37 -18.21 8.33
C TRP A 3 22.93 -18.65 8.08
N ALA A 4 22.48 -19.72 8.76
CA ALA A 4 21.10 -20.18 8.69
C ALA A 4 20.12 -19.14 9.24
N TYR A 5 20.44 -18.52 10.37
CA TYR A 5 19.65 -17.46 10.97
C TYR A 5 19.60 -16.19 10.11
N LEU A 6 20.73 -15.77 9.55
CA LEU A 6 20.77 -14.63 8.62
C LEU A 6 19.92 -14.90 7.37
N PHE A 7 19.97 -16.10 6.83
CA PHE A 7 19.18 -16.52 5.68
C PHE A 7 17.67 -16.49 6.01
N GLU A 8 17.28 -17.00 7.16
CA GLU A 8 15.89 -17.01 7.66
C GLU A 8 15.33 -15.58 7.79
N ILE A 9 16.09 -14.67 8.43
CA ILE A 9 15.70 -13.27 8.58
C ILE A 9 15.59 -12.60 7.22
N SER A 10 16.56 -12.82 6.33
CA SER A 10 16.55 -12.22 4.99
C SER A 10 15.35 -12.69 4.18
N LEU A 11 15.02 -13.97 4.24
CA LEU A 11 13.85 -14.55 3.57
C LEU A 11 12.55 -13.96 4.11
N THR A 12 12.44 -13.85 5.44
CA THR A 12 11.30 -13.21 6.11
C THR A 12 11.19 -11.73 5.73
N GLY A 13 12.33 -11.03 5.65
CA GLY A 13 12.38 -9.63 5.24
C GLY A 13 11.94 -9.42 3.79
N ILE A 14 12.38 -10.26 2.87
CA ILE A 14 11.95 -10.23 1.46
C ILE A 14 10.45 -10.51 1.34
N ALA A 15 9.94 -11.50 2.07
CA ALA A 15 8.52 -11.82 2.07
C ALA A 15 7.68 -10.68 2.66
N GLY A 16 8.09 -10.09 3.79
CA GLY A 16 7.48 -8.87 4.35
C GLY A 16 7.56 -7.68 3.40
N GLY A 17 8.70 -7.54 2.69
CA GLY A 17 8.91 -6.54 1.65
C GLY A 17 7.91 -6.64 0.49
N GLY A 18 7.45 -7.85 0.15
CA GLY A 18 6.37 -8.06 -0.82
C GLY A 18 5.04 -7.45 -0.38
N LEU A 19 4.73 -7.46 0.92
CA LEU A 19 3.54 -6.81 1.48
C LEU A 19 3.65 -5.28 1.42
N TYR A 20 4.81 -4.73 1.74
CA TYR A 20 5.11 -3.32 1.55
C TYR A 20 4.98 -2.90 0.10
N ALA A 21 5.51 -3.70 -0.83
CA ALA A 21 5.42 -3.44 -2.26
C ALA A 21 3.98 -3.40 -2.77
N LEU A 22 3.09 -4.28 -2.29
CA LEU A 22 1.68 -4.28 -2.64
C LEU A 22 0.98 -3.00 -2.17
N ALA A 23 1.19 -2.59 -0.92
CA ALA A 23 0.64 -1.35 -0.37
C ALA A 23 1.24 -0.10 -1.06
N ALA A 24 2.55 -0.13 -1.35
CA ALA A 24 3.24 0.91 -2.10
C ALA A 24 2.70 1.06 -3.52
N LEU A 25 2.33 -0.04 -4.18
CA LEU A 25 1.71 -0.01 -5.50
C LEU A 25 0.36 0.71 -5.46
N ALA A 26 -0.45 0.52 -4.41
CA ALA A 26 -1.68 1.27 -4.21
C ALA A 26 -1.42 2.79 -4.15
N PHE A 27 -0.37 3.20 -3.43
CA PHE A 27 0.06 4.59 -3.36
C PHE A 27 0.51 5.13 -4.73
N VAL A 28 1.42 4.41 -5.40
CA VAL A 28 1.96 4.82 -6.71
C VAL A 28 0.86 5.01 -7.75
N MET A 29 -0.20 4.20 -7.71
CA MET A 29 -1.33 4.33 -8.64
C MET A 29 -2.03 5.68 -8.53
N VAL A 30 -2.33 6.15 -7.32
CA VAL A 30 -2.93 7.48 -7.10
C VAL A 30 -1.96 8.57 -7.52
N TYR A 31 -0.72 8.51 -7.02
CA TYR A 31 0.28 9.54 -7.30
C TYR A 31 0.55 9.69 -8.80
N LYS A 32 0.67 8.57 -9.52
CA LYS A 32 0.91 8.56 -10.95
C LYS A 32 -0.23 9.20 -11.76
N ALA A 33 -1.48 8.99 -11.32
CA ALA A 33 -2.65 9.55 -11.98
C ALA A 33 -2.85 11.04 -11.67
N THR A 34 -2.74 11.41 -10.41
CA THR A 34 -3.21 12.71 -9.90
C THR A 34 -2.10 13.63 -9.40
N ARG A 35 -0.87 13.14 -9.27
CA ARG A 35 0.26 13.82 -8.61
C ARG A 35 -0.03 14.18 -7.14
N VAL A 36 -1.04 13.55 -6.56
CA VAL A 36 -1.42 13.74 -5.16
C VAL A 36 -0.75 12.70 -4.28
N VAL A 37 -0.11 13.16 -3.22
CA VAL A 37 0.42 12.32 -2.15
C VAL A 37 -0.74 11.98 -1.20
N ASN A 38 -1.20 10.73 -1.21
CA ASN A 38 -2.27 10.26 -0.33
C ASN A 38 -1.69 9.69 0.96
N ILE A 39 -1.67 10.49 2.03
CA ILE A 39 -1.20 10.03 3.35
C ILE A 39 -2.15 9.00 3.97
N ALA A 40 -3.45 9.07 3.66
CA ALA A 40 -4.47 8.19 4.23
C ALA A 40 -4.46 6.76 3.68
N ILE A 41 -3.42 6.35 2.93
CA ILE A 41 -3.38 5.01 2.33
C ILE A 41 -3.31 3.90 3.40
N GLY A 42 -2.62 4.17 4.52
CA GLY A 42 -2.54 3.25 5.65
C GLY A 42 -3.89 3.05 6.34
N GLU A 43 -4.66 4.13 6.47
CA GLU A 43 -6.01 4.10 7.04
C GLU A 43 -7.01 3.45 6.08
N MET A 44 -6.87 3.64 4.77
CA MET A 44 -7.68 2.92 3.78
C MET A 44 -7.41 1.41 3.82
N LEU A 45 -6.15 1.01 4.02
CA LEU A 45 -5.73 -0.37 4.26
C LEU A 45 -6.39 -0.92 5.53
N MET A 46 -6.35 -0.17 6.61
CA MET A 46 -7.02 -0.49 7.87
C MET A 46 -8.53 -0.67 7.68
N VAL A 47 -9.22 0.28 7.04
CA VAL A 47 -10.66 0.19 6.75
C VAL A 47 -10.99 -1.07 5.96
N GLY A 48 -10.18 -1.43 4.96
CA GLY A 48 -10.34 -2.66 4.18
C GLY A 48 -10.31 -3.92 5.05
N ALA A 49 -9.37 -3.98 6.01
CA ALA A 49 -9.27 -5.08 6.97
C ALA A 49 -10.48 -5.14 7.93
N TYR A 50 -10.97 -3.99 8.40
CA TYR A 50 -12.15 -3.92 9.25
C TYR A 50 -13.45 -4.26 8.51
N LEU A 51 -13.60 -3.87 7.25
CA LEU A 51 -14.72 -4.30 6.41
C LEU A 51 -14.70 -5.82 6.19
N PHE A 52 -13.53 -6.40 5.94
CA PHE A 52 -13.39 -7.86 5.86
C PHE A 52 -13.77 -8.54 7.17
N PHE A 53 -13.31 -8.02 8.31
CA PHE A 53 -13.72 -8.52 9.63
C PHE A 53 -15.24 -8.49 9.79
N THR A 54 -15.87 -7.39 9.42
CA THR A 54 -17.33 -7.24 9.51
C THR A 54 -18.06 -8.26 8.66
N PHE A 55 -17.67 -8.41 7.39
CA PHE A 55 -18.32 -9.36 6.50
C PHE A 55 -18.08 -10.82 6.90
N ALA A 56 -16.86 -11.17 7.28
CA ALA A 56 -16.49 -12.54 7.58
C ALA A 56 -16.83 -12.97 9.01
N ALA A 57 -16.61 -12.10 10.02
CA ALA A 57 -16.81 -12.46 11.42
C ALA A 57 -18.16 -12.02 11.96
N THR A 58 -18.65 -10.80 11.62
CA THR A 58 -19.92 -10.29 12.16
C THR A 58 -21.12 -10.80 11.35
N PHE A 59 -21.04 -10.76 10.02
CA PHE A 59 -22.12 -11.25 9.14
C PHE A 59 -21.97 -12.72 8.77
N ALA A 60 -20.89 -13.37 9.22
CA ALA A 60 -20.58 -14.78 8.98
C ALA A 60 -20.65 -15.17 7.48
N LEU A 61 -20.29 -14.23 6.58
CA LEU A 61 -20.24 -14.54 5.16
C LEU A 61 -19.07 -15.48 4.85
N PRO A 62 -19.22 -16.41 3.90
CA PRO A 62 -18.13 -17.23 3.45
C PRO A 62 -17.01 -16.37 2.84
N LEU A 63 -15.77 -16.80 2.99
CA LEU A 63 -14.57 -16.03 2.61
C LEU A 63 -14.60 -15.54 1.16
N TRP A 64 -15.12 -16.36 0.24
CA TRP A 64 -15.21 -16.03 -1.18
C TRP A 64 -16.19 -14.87 -1.48
N GLN A 65 -17.10 -14.54 -0.54
CA GLN A 65 -17.97 -13.36 -0.60
C GLN A 65 -17.41 -12.21 0.24
N ALA A 66 -16.89 -12.51 1.42
CA ALA A 66 -16.40 -11.51 2.37
C ALA A 66 -15.21 -10.72 1.81
N ILE A 67 -14.24 -11.40 1.16
CA ILE A 67 -13.07 -10.73 0.58
C ILE A 67 -13.48 -9.78 -0.55
N PRO A 68 -14.21 -10.20 -1.60
CA PRO A 68 -14.66 -9.28 -2.65
C PRO A 68 -15.54 -8.14 -2.11
N ALA A 69 -16.42 -8.41 -1.16
CA ALA A 69 -17.27 -7.38 -0.55
C ALA A 69 -16.45 -6.31 0.17
N ALA A 70 -15.44 -6.70 0.95
CA ALA A 70 -14.53 -5.76 1.61
C ALA A 70 -13.72 -4.94 0.61
N VAL A 71 -13.18 -5.58 -0.42
CA VAL A 71 -12.39 -4.93 -1.47
C VAL A 71 -13.24 -3.93 -2.25
N LEU A 72 -14.45 -4.33 -2.67
CA LEU A 72 -15.38 -3.45 -3.38
C LEU A 72 -15.90 -2.32 -2.48
N GLY A 73 -16.20 -2.62 -1.21
CA GLY A 73 -16.61 -1.60 -0.23
C GLY A 73 -15.53 -0.53 -0.01
N THR A 74 -14.28 -0.95 0.11
CA THR A 74 -13.14 -0.01 0.21
C THR A 74 -12.92 0.74 -1.12
N GLY A 75 -13.10 0.07 -2.25
CA GLY A 75 -13.07 0.70 -3.57
C GLY A 75 -14.13 1.79 -3.71
N LEU A 76 -15.36 1.53 -3.24
CA LEU A 76 -16.43 2.53 -3.19
C LEU A 76 -16.08 3.71 -2.28
N LEU A 77 -15.49 3.44 -1.12
CA LEU A 77 -14.97 4.49 -0.23
C LEU A 77 -13.95 5.35 -0.96
N GLY A 78 -13.01 4.74 -1.70
CA GLY A 78 -12.04 5.47 -2.53
C GLY A 78 -12.70 6.36 -3.59
N ALA A 79 -13.78 5.87 -4.23
CA ALA A 79 -14.55 6.68 -5.17
C ALA A 79 -15.26 7.86 -4.50
N VAL A 80 -15.83 7.65 -3.32
CA VAL A 80 -16.48 8.71 -2.54
C VAL A 80 -15.47 9.77 -2.13
N ILE A 81 -14.32 9.36 -1.57
CA ILE A 81 -13.24 10.27 -1.16
C ILE A 81 -12.76 11.10 -2.37
N GLU A 82 -12.49 10.45 -3.50
CA GLU A 82 -12.06 11.16 -4.70
C GLU A 82 -13.08 12.20 -5.12
N ARG A 83 -14.36 11.81 -5.18
CA ARG A 83 -15.41 12.68 -5.71
C ARG A 83 -15.75 13.85 -4.79
N THR A 84 -15.72 13.64 -3.48
CA THR A 84 -16.19 14.63 -2.49
C THR A 84 -15.07 15.51 -1.93
N MET A 85 -13.85 14.95 -1.81
CA MET A 85 -12.74 15.64 -1.14
C MET A 85 -11.63 16.02 -2.13
N ILE A 86 -11.20 15.10 -2.99
CA ILE A 86 -10.04 15.31 -3.85
C ILE A 86 -10.39 16.07 -5.12
N ARG A 87 -11.50 15.69 -5.77
CA ARG A 87 -11.91 16.34 -7.04
C ARG A 87 -12.17 17.84 -6.92
N PRO A 88 -12.79 18.37 -5.86
CA PRO A 88 -12.95 19.83 -5.68
C PRO A 88 -11.63 20.58 -5.52
N LEU A 89 -10.56 19.87 -5.15
CA LEU A 89 -9.23 20.45 -4.94
C LEU A 89 -8.31 20.30 -6.15
N LEU A 90 -8.80 19.77 -7.26
CA LEU A 90 -8.02 19.69 -8.49
C LEU A 90 -7.78 21.10 -9.04
N GLY A 91 -6.51 21.47 -9.17
CA GLY A 91 -6.08 22.83 -9.56
C GLY A 91 -5.66 23.71 -8.38
N GLU A 92 -5.95 23.31 -7.15
CA GLU A 92 -5.46 23.97 -5.95
C GLU A 92 -3.98 23.60 -5.66
N PRO A 93 -3.26 24.41 -4.86
CA PRO A 93 -1.88 24.09 -4.50
C PRO A 93 -1.73 22.68 -3.91
N PRO A 94 -0.67 21.93 -4.24
CA PRO A 94 -0.46 20.56 -3.77
C PRO A 94 -0.50 20.40 -2.25
N ILE A 95 -0.12 21.44 -1.51
CA ILE A 95 -0.17 21.46 -0.05
C ILE A 95 -1.60 21.33 0.49
N SER A 96 -2.58 21.94 -0.19
CA SER A 96 -4.00 21.88 0.23
C SER A 96 -4.51 20.43 0.14
N VAL A 97 -4.20 19.74 -0.95
CA VAL A 97 -4.60 18.34 -1.14
C VAL A 97 -3.89 17.43 -0.14
N PHE A 98 -2.60 17.66 0.11
CA PHE A 98 -1.84 16.97 1.14
C PHE A 98 -2.49 17.10 2.52
N MET A 99 -2.84 18.34 2.95
CA MET A 99 -3.47 18.58 4.24
C MET A 99 -4.85 17.90 4.37
N VAL A 100 -5.62 17.84 3.28
CA VAL A 100 -6.90 17.12 3.27
C VAL A 100 -6.69 15.62 3.45
N THR A 101 -5.65 15.01 2.85
CA THR A 101 -5.38 13.59 3.07
C THR A 101 -4.90 13.28 4.48
N VAL A 102 -4.17 14.19 5.14
CA VAL A 102 -3.82 14.08 6.57
C VAL A 102 -5.06 14.17 7.45
N GLY A 103 -5.97 15.13 7.18
CA GLY A 103 -7.24 15.22 7.87
C GLY A 103 -8.12 13.97 7.66
N LEU A 104 -8.16 13.47 6.43
CA LEU A 104 -8.86 12.22 6.08
C LEU A 104 -8.33 11.03 6.87
N ALA A 105 -7.01 10.90 7.02
CA ALA A 105 -6.41 9.84 7.84
C ALA A 105 -6.97 9.86 9.26
N SER A 106 -6.99 11.03 9.91
CA SER A 106 -7.55 11.19 11.26
C SER A 106 -9.06 10.87 11.33
N VAL A 107 -9.82 11.27 10.31
CA VAL A 107 -11.26 10.94 10.21
C VAL A 107 -11.48 9.44 10.10
N LEU A 108 -10.70 8.75 9.26
CA LEU A 108 -10.83 7.30 9.09
C LEU A 108 -10.47 6.53 10.36
N VAL A 109 -9.43 6.94 11.09
CA VAL A 109 -9.11 6.36 12.41
C VAL A 109 -10.28 6.57 13.38
N GLY A 110 -10.78 7.80 13.50
CA GLY A 110 -11.91 8.10 14.40
C GLY A 110 -13.18 7.31 14.05
N LEU A 111 -13.49 7.16 12.76
CA LEU A 111 -14.62 6.35 12.30
C LEU A 111 -14.45 4.87 12.66
N VAL A 112 -13.24 4.31 12.46
CA VAL A 112 -12.95 2.93 12.82
C VAL A 112 -13.09 2.72 14.33
N GLU A 113 -12.56 3.60 15.16
CA GLU A 113 -12.67 3.50 16.61
C GLU A 113 -14.11 3.68 17.12
N MET A 114 -14.90 4.53 16.46
CA MET A 114 -16.31 4.74 16.80
C MET A 114 -17.18 3.53 16.45
N ILE A 115 -16.89 2.82 15.33
CA ILE A 115 -17.72 1.70 14.87
C ILE A 115 -17.26 0.37 15.50
N TRP A 116 -15.94 0.13 15.58
CA TRP A 116 -15.38 -1.17 15.99
C TRP A 116 -14.59 -1.14 17.30
N THR A 117 -14.46 0.00 17.94
CA THR A 117 -13.62 0.25 19.14
C THR A 117 -12.10 0.22 18.82
N ALA A 118 -11.28 0.64 19.78
CA ALA A 118 -9.83 0.66 19.63
C ALA A 118 -9.16 -0.72 19.89
N ASP A 119 -9.95 -1.72 20.29
CA ASP A 119 -9.43 -3.03 20.67
C ASP A 119 -8.84 -3.76 19.48
N GLN A 120 -7.72 -4.45 19.73
CA GLN A 120 -7.12 -5.33 18.73
C GLN A 120 -8.01 -6.55 18.47
N ARG A 121 -8.28 -6.84 17.21
CA ARG A 121 -9.09 -7.98 16.78
C ARG A 121 -8.29 -8.90 15.87
N ARG A 122 -8.65 -10.17 15.83
CA ARG A 122 -8.08 -11.15 14.91
C ARG A 122 -9.03 -11.39 13.75
N LEU A 123 -8.48 -11.46 12.55
CA LEU A 123 -9.23 -11.85 11.38
C LEU A 123 -9.50 -13.37 11.38
N PRO A 124 -10.62 -13.82 10.79
CA PRO A 124 -10.84 -15.23 10.52
C PRO A 124 -9.67 -15.84 9.73
N GLU A 125 -9.29 -17.06 10.09
CA GLU A 125 -8.17 -17.73 9.42
C GLU A 125 -8.56 -18.18 8.03
N PHE A 126 -7.87 -17.69 7.01
CA PHE A 126 -8.05 -18.07 5.61
C PHE A 126 -6.75 -18.53 4.93
N MET A 127 -5.62 -18.40 5.64
CA MET A 127 -4.31 -18.82 5.15
C MET A 127 -3.91 -20.15 5.81
N PRO A 128 -3.18 -21.03 5.08
CA PRO A 128 -2.63 -22.25 5.66
C PRO A 128 -1.72 -21.92 6.85
N THR A 129 -1.81 -22.73 7.90
CA THR A 129 -1.05 -22.55 9.15
C THR A 129 0.13 -23.51 9.28
N LYS A 130 0.31 -24.45 8.33
CA LYS A 130 1.42 -25.41 8.37
C LYS A 130 2.76 -24.69 8.22
N PRO A 131 3.72 -24.97 9.11
CA PRO A 131 5.07 -24.41 9.02
C PRO A 131 5.72 -24.67 7.66
N ILE A 132 6.42 -23.68 7.14
CA ILE A 132 7.15 -23.79 5.87
C ILE A 132 8.64 -23.77 6.20
N MET A 133 9.32 -24.89 5.83
CA MET A 133 10.76 -25.05 6.00
C MET A 133 11.42 -24.96 4.64
N ILE A 134 12.41 -24.08 4.51
CA ILE A 134 13.24 -23.95 3.30
C ILE A 134 14.68 -24.26 3.71
N GLY A 135 15.09 -25.52 3.56
CA GLY A 135 16.32 -26.03 4.16
C GLY A 135 16.19 -26.06 5.69
N GLU A 136 17.07 -25.33 6.37
CA GLU A 136 17.05 -25.19 7.84
C GLU A 136 16.27 -23.92 8.29
N ALA A 137 15.90 -23.06 7.36
CA ALA A 137 15.19 -21.81 7.69
C ALA A 137 13.68 -22.04 7.88
N PHE A 138 13.14 -21.44 8.93
CA PHE A 138 11.70 -21.43 9.23
C PHE A 138 11.07 -20.14 8.68
N LEU A 139 10.03 -20.26 7.89
CA LEU A 139 9.25 -19.12 7.43
C LEU A 139 7.82 -19.19 7.96
N ALA A 140 7.38 -18.12 8.64
CA ALA A 140 6.03 -18.04 9.15
C ALA A 140 5.01 -18.22 8.01
N PRO A 141 4.07 -19.19 8.10
CA PRO A 141 3.16 -19.53 6.99
C PRO A 141 2.40 -18.34 6.47
N LYS A 142 1.85 -17.50 7.36
CA LYS A 142 1.07 -16.31 6.99
C LYS A 142 1.90 -15.27 6.22
N VAL A 143 3.18 -15.13 6.55
CA VAL A 143 4.10 -14.21 5.84
C VAL A 143 4.41 -14.74 4.44
N PHE A 144 4.68 -16.04 4.31
CA PHE A 144 4.93 -16.67 3.00
C PHE A 144 3.72 -16.59 2.08
N TRP A 145 2.55 -17.05 2.55
CA TRP A 145 1.33 -17.03 1.75
C TRP A 145 0.89 -15.59 1.45
N GLY A 146 1.05 -14.68 2.41
CA GLY A 146 0.80 -13.26 2.19
C GLY A 146 1.69 -12.67 1.11
N ALA A 147 2.99 -12.97 1.12
CA ALA A 147 3.92 -12.55 0.07
C ALA A 147 3.57 -13.15 -1.29
N LEU A 148 3.20 -14.43 -1.34
CA LEU A 148 2.77 -15.08 -2.59
C LEU A 148 1.51 -14.41 -3.17
N ILE A 149 0.51 -14.16 -2.34
CA ILE A 149 -0.71 -13.44 -2.73
C ILE A 149 -0.34 -12.03 -3.22
N ALA A 150 0.54 -11.31 -2.51
CA ALA A 150 1.02 -9.99 -2.91
C ALA A 150 1.66 -10.02 -4.30
N VAL A 151 2.54 -10.98 -4.58
CA VAL A 151 3.17 -11.17 -5.89
C VAL A 151 2.12 -11.39 -6.99
N VAL A 152 1.12 -12.23 -6.74
CA VAL A 152 0.03 -12.48 -7.71
C VAL A 152 -0.75 -11.21 -8.00
N PHE A 153 -1.12 -10.43 -6.98
CA PHE A 153 -1.85 -9.17 -7.17
C PHE A 153 -0.99 -8.11 -7.84
N ILE A 154 0.29 -8.00 -7.48
CA ILE A 154 1.23 -7.09 -8.14
C ILE A 154 1.34 -7.46 -9.64
N ALA A 155 1.53 -8.74 -9.95
CA ALA A 155 1.59 -9.20 -11.33
C ALA A 155 0.30 -8.92 -12.10
N ALA A 156 -0.86 -9.20 -11.48
CA ALA A 156 -2.17 -8.90 -12.08
C ALA A 156 -2.34 -7.40 -12.37
N VAL A 157 -1.96 -6.53 -11.43
CA VAL A 157 -2.00 -5.07 -11.63
C VAL A 157 -1.08 -4.65 -12.77
N LEU A 158 0.15 -5.17 -12.84
CA LEU A 158 1.08 -4.85 -13.93
C LEU A 158 0.53 -5.27 -15.28
N VAL A 159 -0.09 -6.45 -15.39
CA VAL A 159 -0.74 -6.94 -16.61
C VAL A 159 -1.91 -6.04 -16.99
N VAL A 160 -2.81 -5.77 -16.06
CA VAL A 160 -3.96 -4.87 -16.28
C VAL A 160 -3.48 -3.48 -16.70
N PHE A 161 -2.49 -2.93 -16.02
CA PHE A 161 -1.91 -1.62 -16.33
C PHE A 161 -1.30 -1.56 -17.74
N ARG A 162 -0.72 -2.68 -18.19
CA ARG A 162 -0.07 -2.75 -19.50
C ARG A 162 -1.07 -2.91 -20.65
N PHE A 163 -2.09 -3.75 -20.48
CA PHE A 163 -2.93 -4.22 -21.60
C PHE A 163 -4.35 -3.66 -21.59
N TRP A 164 -4.87 -3.24 -20.43
CA TRP A 164 -6.23 -2.73 -20.34
C TRP A 164 -6.33 -1.26 -20.79
N ARG A 165 -7.41 -0.90 -21.48
CA ARG A 165 -7.64 0.46 -21.97
C ARG A 165 -7.58 1.53 -20.87
N GLY A 166 -8.11 1.22 -19.67
CA GLY A 166 -8.00 2.09 -18.50
C GLY A 166 -6.56 2.33 -18.04
N GLY A 167 -5.72 1.28 -18.07
CA GLY A 167 -4.29 1.39 -17.78
C GLY A 167 -3.54 2.23 -18.82
N VAL A 168 -3.92 2.11 -20.11
CA VAL A 168 -3.37 2.98 -21.17
C VAL A 168 -3.77 4.43 -20.93
N ALA A 169 -5.06 4.71 -20.65
CA ALA A 169 -5.55 6.05 -20.35
C ALA A 169 -4.84 6.65 -19.12
N LEU A 170 -4.60 5.85 -18.07
CA LEU A 170 -3.89 6.28 -16.87
C LEU A 170 -2.43 6.65 -17.18
N ARG A 171 -1.71 5.85 -17.98
CA ARG A 171 -0.34 6.18 -18.41
C ARG A 171 -0.30 7.46 -19.27
N ALA A 172 -1.25 7.62 -20.19
CA ALA A 172 -1.36 8.83 -21.00
C ALA A 172 -1.59 10.08 -20.13
N THR A 173 -2.54 10.00 -19.18
CA THR A 173 -2.83 11.09 -18.24
C THR A 173 -1.64 11.38 -17.31
N ALA A 174 -0.91 10.33 -16.88
CA ALA A 174 0.30 10.47 -16.05
C ALA A 174 1.44 11.18 -16.80
N SER A 175 1.53 11.00 -18.13
CA SER A 175 2.54 11.63 -18.98
C SER A 175 2.23 13.11 -19.23
N ASP A 176 1.02 13.40 -19.67
CA ASP A 176 0.54 14.77 -19.91
C ASP A 176 -0.99 14.81 -19.85
N GLN A 177 -1.54 15.50 -18.83
CA GLN A 177 -2.98 15.61 -18.63
C GLN A 177 -3.67 16.44 -19.73
N ALA A 178 -3.03 17.52 -20.19
CA ALA A 178 -3.60 18.40 -21.20
C ALA A 178 -3.62 17.71 -22.57
N ALA A 179 -2.54 17.01 -22.93
CA ALA A 179 -2.48 16.19 -24.13
C ALA A 179 -3.49 15.04 -24.10
N ALA A 180 -3.61 14.34 -22.96
CA ALA A 180 -4.61 13.27 -22.78
C ALA A 180 -6.04 13.79 -22.98
N TYR A 181 -6.36 14.95 -22.42
CA TYR A 181 -7.67 15.59 -22.58
C TYR A 181 -7.94 15.97 -24.05
N SER A 182 -6.95 16.51 -24.77
CA SER A 182 -7.09 16.94 -26.17
C SER A 182 -7.37 15.77 -27.14
N VAL A 183 -6.92 14.55 -26.81
CA VAL A 183 -7.22 13.32 -27.59
C VAL A 183 -8.48 12.61 -27.12
N GLY A 184 -9.29 13.24 -26.25
CA GLY A 184 -10.60 12.76 -25.81
C GLY A 184 -10.59 11.79 -24.62
N ILE A 185 -9.48 11.67 -23.89
CA ILE A 185 -9.43 10.91 -22.64
C ILE A 185 -10.14 11.70 -21.54
N ASN A 186 -11.12 11.07 -20.89
CA ASN A 186 -11.83 11.68 -19.76
C ASN A 186 -10.96 11.62 -18.49
N VAL A 187 -10.11 12.63 -18.29
CA VAL A 187 -9.16 12.71 -17.16
C VAL A 187 -9.83 12.55 -15.80
N PRO A 188 -10.99 13.18 -15.48
CA PRO A 188 -11.68 12.96 -14.22
C PRO A 188 -12.10 11.50 -13.97
N ARG A 189 -12.48 10.75 -15.01
CA ARG A 189 -12.79 9.31 -14.89
C ARG A 189 -11.53 8.48 -14.61
N VAL A 190 -10.41 8.85 -15.22
CA VAL A 190 -9.11 8.20 -14.97
C VAL A 190 -8.70 8.39 -13.50
N PHE A 191 -8.90 9.59 -12.95
CA PHE A 191 -8.64 9.85 -11.54
C PHE A 191 -9.51 8.98 -10.61
N SER A 192 -10.83 8.93 -10.86
CA SER A 192 -11.72 8.05 -10.09
C SER A 192 -11.29 6.58 -10.17
N LEU A 193 -10.93 6.09 -11.36
CA LEU A 193 -10.45 4.71 -11.53
C LEU A 193 -9.16 4.45 -10.75
N ALA A 194 -8.22 5.39 -10.73
CA ALA A 194 -6.98 5.27 -9.98
C ALA A 194 -7.24 5.20 -8.46
N TRP A 195 -8.13 6.05 -7.94
CA TRP A 195 -8.50 6.06 -6.53
C TRP A 195 -9.25 4.78 -6.11
N VAL A 196 -10.19 4.32 -6.93
CA VAL A 196 -10.91 3.05 -6.70
C VAL A 196 -9.94 1.88 -6.69
N ALA A 197 -9.09 1.76 -7.71
CA ALA A 197 -8.14 0.66 -7.81
C ALA A 197 -7.10 0.69 -6.68
N SER A 198 -6.61 1.88 -6.30
CA SER A 198 -5.73 2.06 -5.15
C SER A 198 -6.39 1.62 -3.84
N ALA A 199 -7.63 2.04 -3.60
CA ALA A 199 -8.40 1.66 -2.41
C ALA A 199 -8.62 0.14 -2.35
N MET A 200 -8.91 -0.50 -3.49
CA MET A 200 -9.04 -1.95 -3.57
C MET A 200 -7.73 -2.67 -3.26
N LEU A 201 -6.59 -2.17 -3.77
CA LEU A 201 -5.26 -2.73 -3.46
C LEU A 201 -4.89 -2.51 -1.99
N ALA A 202 -5.20 -1.34 -1.45
CA ALA A 202 -5.02 -1.07 -0.03
C ALA A 202 -5.82 -2.05 0.83
N ALA A 203 -7.08 -2.33 0.48
CA ALA A 203 -7.90 -3.31 1.17
C ALA A 203 -7.28 -4.72 1.14
N ILE A 204 -6.82 -5.17 -0.03
CA ILE A 204 -6.15 -6.48 -0.18
C ILE A 204 -4.92 -6.53 0.72
N SER A 205 -4.06 -5.50 0.67
CA SER A 205 -2.90 -5.41 1.54
C SER A 205 -3.28 -5.42 3.02
N GLY A 206 -4.34 -4.69 3.40
CA GLY A 206 -4.86 -4.62 4.76
C GLY A 206 -5.37 -5.96 5.29
N ILE A 207 -6.09 -6.71 4.48
CA ILE A 207 -6.56 -8.05 4.82
C ILE A 207 -5.37 -8.99 5.06
N ILE A 208 -4.34 -8.94 4.22
CA ILE A 208 -3.14 -9.78 4.36
C ILE A 208 -2.36 -9.38 5.63
N VAL A 209 -2.04 -8.09 5.79
CA VAL A 209 -1.29 -7.59 6.96
C VAL A 209 -2.07 -7.84 8.25
N GLY A 210 -3.38 -7.60 8.25
CA GLY A 210 -4.27 -7.88 9.38
C GLY A 210 -4.36 -9.37 9.74
N SER A 211 -4.21 -10.28 8.77
CA SER A 211 -4.16 -11.72 9.04
C SER A 211 -2.88 -12.17 9.76
N ILE A 212 -1.78 -11.41 9.59
CA ILE A 212 -0.49 -11.69 10.22
C ILE A 212 -0.44 -11.12 11.64
N GLY A 213 -0.72 -9.83 11.78
CA GLY A 213 -0.55 -9.09 13.04
C GLY A 213 -1.84 -8.81 13.82
N GLY A 214 -3.01 -9.15 13.30
CA GLY A 214 -4.30 -8.66 13.79
C GLY A 214 -4.64 -7.28 13.25
N ILE A 215 -5.86 -6.83 13.53
CA ILE A 215 -6.35 -5.49 13.14
C ILE A 215 -6.54 -4.61 14.36
N SER A 216 -6.13 -3.36 14.25
CA SER A 216 -6.31 -2.32 15.27
C SER A 216 -6.26 -0.93 14.62
N SER A 217 -6.66 0.10 15.34
CA SER A 217 -6.54 1.49 14.87
C SER A 217 -5.09 1.91 14.58
N SER A 218 -4.11 1.23 15.18
CA SER A 218 -2.68 1.48 14.94
C SER A 218 -2.15 0.93 13.59
N MET A 219 -2.97 0.21 12.81
CA MET A 219 -2.55 -0.26 11.47
C MET A 219 -2.16 0.89 10.53
N GLY A 220 -2.66 2.12 10.77
CA GLY A 220 -2.24 3.31 10.03
C GLY A 220 -0.72 3.56 10.09
N VAL A 221 -0.05 3.16 11.18
CA VAL A 221 1.42 3.25 11.31
C VAL A 221 2.15 2.44 10.22
N PHE A 222 1.58 1.32 9.78
CA PHE A 222 2.11 0.59 8.62
C PHE A 222 2.14 1.46 7.35
N GLY A 223 1.18 2.38 7.21
CA GLY A 223 1.14 3.36 6.12
C GLY A 223 2.36 4.30 6.11
N LEU A 224 2.96 4.60 7.27
CA LEU A 224 4.19 5.41 7.33
C LEU A 224 5.38 4.65 6.73
N SER A 225 5.56 3.37 7.04
CA SER A 225 6.57 2.54 6.39
C SER A 225 6.32 2.42 4.88
N VAL A 226 5.06 2.28 4.45
CA VAL A 226 4.68 2.28 3.03
C VAL A 226 5.05 3.59 2.36
N LEU A 227 4.81 4.73 3.00
CA LEU A 227 5.21 6.05 2.48
C LEU A 227 6.73 6.12 2.29
N VAL A 228 7.50 5.64 3.27
CA VAL A 228 8.97 5.56 3.14
C VAL A 228 9.37 4.68 1.95
N VAL A 229 8.75 3.51 1.80
CA VAL A 229 9.00 2.61 0.65
C VAL A 229 8.81 3.33 -0.68
N VAL A 230 7.72 4.09 -0.80
CA VAL A 230 7.39 4.80 -2.05
C VAL A 230 8.36 5.95 -2.30
N ILE A 231 8.75 6.70 -1.27
CA ILE A 231 9.71 7.80 -1.40
C ILE A 231 11.09 7.24 -1.75
N VAL A 232 11.55 6.20 -1.06
CA VAL A 232 12.83 5.54 -1.34
C VAL A 232 12.83 4.94 -2.74
N GLY A 233 11.75 4.28 -3.13
CA GLY A 233 11.59 3.69 -4.46
C GLY A 233 11.47 4.71 -5.58
N GLY A 234 10.81 5.81 -5.32
CA GLY A 234 10.39 6.86 -6.27
C GLY A 234 8.88 6.91 -6.38
N LEU A 235 8.28 8.06 -6.06
CA LEU A 235 6.82 8.27 -5.94
C LEU A 235 6.00 7.86 -7.17
N ASP A 236 6.58 7.94 -8.34
CA ASP A 236 5.94 7.65 -9.63
C ASP A 236 6.39 6.32 -10.26
N SER A 237 7.23 5.55 -9.55
CA SER A 237 7.84 4.33 -10.10
C SER A 237 7.23 3.06 -9.51
N VAL A 238 6.58 2.26 -10.37
CA VAL A 238 6.08 0.92 -9.98
C VAL A 238 7.25 -0.03 -9.66
N LEU A 239 8.34 0.02 -10.44
CA LEU A 239 9.55 -0.76 -10.14
C LEU A 239 10.19 -0.28 -8.84
N GLY A 240 10.16 1.04 -8.60
CA GLY A 240 10.60 1.64 -7.34
C GLY A 240 9.83 1.11 -6.14
N ALA A 241 8.51 1.00 -6.23
CA ALA A 241 7.68 0.43 -5.17
C ALA A 241 8.06 -1.03 -4.85
N LEU A 242 8.37 -1.83 -5.87
CA LEU A 242 8.80 -3.23 -5.69
C LEU A 242 10.17 -3.32 -5.01
N VAL A 243 11.15 -2.64 -5.55
CA VAL A 243 12.53 -2.66 -5.04
C VAL A 243 12.60 -2.00 -3.66
N GLY A 244 11.93 -0.85 -3.50
CA GLY A 244 11.83 -0.15 -2.21
C GLY A 244 11.15 -1.00 -1.14
N GLY A 245 10.07 -1.71 -1.50
CA GLY A 245 9.39 -2.64 -0.59
C GLY A 245 10.33 -3.75 -0.09
N ILE A 246 11.01 -4.43 -1.01
CA ILE A 246 11.96 -5.50 -0.66
C ILE A 246 13.13 -4.93 0.18
N LEU A 247 13.67 -3.78 -0.19
CA LEU A 247 14.77 -3.14 0.53
C LEU A 247 14.37 -2.79 1.97
N ILE A 248 13.24 -2.10 2.15
CA ILE A 248 12.76 -1.70 3.47
C ILE A 248 12.35 -2.92 4.31
N GLY A 249 11.67 -3.90 3.70
CA GLY A 249 11.31 -5.13 4.39
C GLY A 249 12.53 -5.90 4.91
N LEU A 250 13.60 -5.96 4.10
CA LEU A 250 14.86 -6.58 4.51
C LEU A 250 15.52 -5.81 5.65
N ILE A 251 15.57 -4.47 5.56
CA ILE A 251 16.17 -3.62 6.59
C ILE A 251 15.39 -3.72 7.90
N GLU A 252 14.05 -3.70 7.87
CA GLU A 252 13.23 -3.85 9.07
C GLU A 252 13.38 -5.24 9.70
N ALA A 253 13.50 -6.29 8.89
CA ALA A 253 13.72 -7.64 9.40
C ALA A 253 15.09 -7.74 10.10
N LEU A 254 16.15 -7.22 9.48
CA LEU A 254 17.49 -7.20 10.07
C LEU A 254 17.53 -6.31 11.33
N ALA A 255 16.97 -5.10 11.27
CA ALA A 255 16.91 -4.22 12.44
C ALA A 255 16.12 -4.85 13.59
N GLY A 256 14.98 -5.47 13.29
CA GLY A 256 14.16 -6.14 14.30
C GLY A 256 14.84 -7.35 14.95
N ALA A 257 15.67 -8.08 14.20
CA ALA A 257 16.38 -9.25 14.69
C ALA A 257 17.63 -8.93 15.52
N TYR A 258 18.39 -7.89 15.12
CA TYR A 258 19.67 -7.57 15.74
C TYR A 258 19.61 -6.38 16.71
N LEU A 259 18.72 -5.42 16.50
CA LEU A 259 18.62 -4.23 17.34
C LEU A 259 17.39 -4.25 18.26
N GLY A 260 16.33 -4.98 17.86
CA GLY A 260 15.07 -5.04 18.57
C GLY A 260 13.91 -4.45 17.75
N GLY A 261 12.68 -4.88 18.08
CA GLY A 261 11.49 -4.52 17.32
C GLY A 261 11.18 -3.02 17.28
N GLU A 262 11.53 -2.28 18.34
CA GLU A 262 11.35 -0.84 18.46
C GLU A 262 12.23 -0.04 17.50
N TYR A 263 13.36 -0.59 17.05
CA TYR A 263 14.29 0.09 16.13
C TYR A 263 13.93 -0.08 14.65
N LYS A 264 12.92 -0.89 14.32
CA LYS A 264 12.51 -1.12 12.92
C LYS A 264 12.18 0.20 12.21
N LEU A 265 11.28 0.98 12.81
CA LEU A 265 10.84 2.25 12.24
C LEU A 265 11.99 3.27 12.14
N LEU A 266 12.85 3.32 13.16
CA LEU A 266 14.05 4.17 13.15
C LEU A 266 14.97 3.80 11.99
N ALA A 267 15.27 2.52 11.80
CA ALA A 267 16.10 2.04 10.69
C ALA A 267 15.50 2.42 9.32
N THR A 268 14.19 2.27 9.17
CA THR A 268 13.44 2.66 7.97
C THR A 268 13.61 4.14 7.66
N PHE A 269 13.47 5.02 8.66
CA PHE A 269 13.63 6.47 8.45
C PHE A 269 15.11 6.90 8.24
N ILE A 270 16.07 6.22 8.85
CA ILE A 270 17.49 6.44 8.56
C ILE A 270 17.79 6.15 7.08
N VAL A 271 17.27 5.04 6.56
CA VAL A 271 17.43 4.70 5.13
C VAL A 271 16.76 5.72 4.24
N LEU A 272 15.57 6.20 4.61
CA LEU A 272 14.89 7.27 3.87
C LEU A 272 15.79 8.50 3.74
N VAL A 273 16.32 8.99 4.87
CA VAL A 273 17.19 10.17 4.88
C VAL A 273 18.45 9.92 4.04
N ALA A 274 19.10 8.76 4.21
CA ALA A 274 20.29 8.40 3.45
C ALA A 274 20.03 8.37 1.93
N VAL A 275 18.90 7.78 1.51
CA VAL A 275 18.55 7.72 0.09
C VAL A 275 18.23 9.11 -0.45
N LEU A 276 17.46 9.94 0.26
CA LEU A 276 17.13 11.30 -0.20
C LEU A 276 18.35 12.22 -0.28
N LEU A 277 19.35 12.07 0.58
CA LEU A 277 20.61 12.83 0.49
C LEU A 277 21.42 12.49 -0.77
N VAL A 278 21.32 11.25 -1.27
CA VAL A 278 22.06 10.79 -2.45
C VAL A 278 21.22 10.91 -3.72
N ARG A 279 19.93 10.60 -3.61
CA ARG A 279 18.95 10.60 -4.72
C ARG A 279 17.60 11.21 -4.28
N PRO A 280 17.44 12.53 -4.39
CA PRO A 280 16.25 13.25 -3.89
C PRO A 280 14.93 12.82 -4.56
N TYR A 281 15.00 12.20 -5.74
CA TYR A 281 13.81 11.67 -6.44
C TYR A 281 13.54 10.18 -6.14
N GLY A 282 14.29 9.58 -5.18
CA GLY A 282 14.27 8.15 -4.92
C GLY A 282 15.12 7.35 -5.92
N LEU A 283 15.14 6.02 -5.76
CA LEU A 283 16.02 5.14 -6.56
C LEU A 283 15.62 5.07 -8.04
N PHE A 284 14.32 5.13 -8.34
CA PHE A 284 13.73 4.95 -9.67
C PHE A 284 12.74 6.06 -10.04
N GLY A 285 12.71 7.17 -9.30
CA GLY A 285 11.85 8.32 -9.60
C GLY A 285 12.32 9.05 -10.85
N THR A 286 11.38 9.67 -11.57
CA THR A 286 11.70 10.49 -12.75
C THR A 286 12.13 11.89 -12.35
N HIS A 287 13.17 12.40 -13.02
CA HIS A 287 13.58 13.80 -12.88
C HIS A 287 12.54 14.69 -13.58
N GLU A 288 11.82 15.50 -12.84
CA GLU A 288 11.02 16.59 -13.43
C GLU A 288 12.00 17.72 -13.80
N ILE A 289 12.20 17.92 -15.09
CA ILE A 289 12.90 19.09 -15.60
C ILE A 289 11.84 20.18 -15.68
N GLU A 290 11.79 21.08 -14.69
CA GLU A 290 11.06 22.34 -14.83
C GLU A 290 11.70 23.09 -15.99
N ARG A 291 11.00 23.13 -17.13
CA ARG A 291 11.32 24.08 -18.21
C ARG A 291 10.85 25.45 -17.73
N LEU A 292 11.80 26.27 -17.25
CA LEU A 292 11.63 27.69 -17.01
C LEU A 292 11.23 28.41 -18.29
#